data_d50d9d84618018cd99f7832b585e500c
#
_entry.id   d50d9d84618018cd99f7832b585e500c
#
_cell.length_a   1.000
_cell.length_b   1.000
_cell.length_c   1.000
_cell.angle_alpha   90.00
_cell.angle_beta   90.00
_cell.angle_gamma   90.00
#
_symmetry.space_group_name_H-M   'P 1'
#
loop_
_entity.id
_entity.type
_entity.pdbx_description
1 polymer ?
#
loop_
_entity_poly.entity_id
_entity_poly.type
_entity_poly.pdbx_seq_one_letter_code
_entity_poly.pdbx_strand_id
1 'polypeptide(L)'
;GDRSVMPGLQRLALEAAKGQSAVGSWGHGFAVADGRLGGYGMMNSPGLPLTISLVMARAAGVQDPAVDLAIERSAKLLRFYTGKGAIPYGDHHPWIENHEDNGKCGMAAVLFNLLGEARGAEFFSRMSVASHGPERDCGHTGNFFNMLWAIPGIAQSGPHATGAWMQEFGGWYFDLARRWDGSFRHQGPPEAGNDSYAGWDGTGGFLLAYAMPLSQPHLANDDLTPNIMRWLRAIYRRPATRECWKLGRTPMASRVEILEQDYIPPRA
;
A
#
# COMPACT_ATOMS: atom_id res chain seq x y z
N GLY A 1 7.80 -21.76 1.23
CA GLY A 1 6.83 -21.17 2.15
C GLY A 1 6.29 -22.23 3.11
N ASP A 2 5.75 -21.79 4.22
CA ASP A 2 5.12 -22.70 5.19
C ASP A 2 3.74 -23.12 4.68
N ARG A 3 3.59 -24.39 4.33
CA ARG A 3 2.32 -24.94 3.83
C ARG A 3 1.28 -25.17 4.92
N SER A 4 1.67 -25.18 6.20
CA SER A 4 0.75 -25.39 7.32
C SER A 4 -0.31 -24.28 7.43
N VAL A 5 -0.03 -23.08 6.90
CA VAL A 5 -0.97 -21.94 6.90
C VAL A 5 -1.98 -21.96 5.75
N MET A 6 -1.80 -22.84 4.75
CA MET A 6 -2.66 -22.86 3.55
C MET A 6 -4.14 -23.10 3.84
N PRO A 7 -4.55 -24.02 4.75
CA PRO A 7 -5.95 -24.20 5.06
C PRO A 7 -6.60 -22.93 5.63
N GLY A 8 -5.87 -22.20 6.50
CA GLY A 8 -6.32 -20.92 7.04
C GLY A 8 -6.43 -19.85 5.96
N LEU A 9 -5.42 -19.75 5.10
CA LEU A 9 -5.40 -18.79 4.00
C LEU A 9 -6.56 -19.02 3.02
N GLN A 10 -6.79 -20.27 2.63
CA GLN A 10 -7.89 -20.65 1.74
C GLN A 10 -9.25 -20.30 2.35
N ARG A 11 -9.47 -20.62 3.62
CA ARG A 11 -10.71 -20.29 4.32
C ARG A 11 -10.96 -18.78 4.32
N LEU A 12 -9.96 -17.97 4.71
CA LEU A 12 -10.09 -16.52 4.76
C LEU A 12 -10.33 -15.90 3.39
N ALA A 13 -9.64 -16.38 2.36
CA ALA A 13 -9.84 -15.92 0.99
C ALA A 13 -11.27 -16.22 0.49
N LEU A 14 -11.80 -17.40 0.78
CA LEU A 14 -13.16 -17.77 0.44
C LEU A 14 -14.23 -16.96 1.20
N GLU A 15 -14.01 -16.71 2.49
CA GLU A 15 -14.89 -15.87 3.29
C GLU A 15 -14.91 -14.44 2.74
N ALA A 16 -13.75 -13.87 2.43
CA ALA A 16 -13.65 -12.55 1.81
C ALA A 16 -14.36 -12.52 0.45
N ALA A 17 -14.12 -13.51 -0.42
CA ALA A 17 -14.77 -13.59 -1.73
C ALA A 17 -16.31 -13.70 -1.62
N LYS A 18 -16.82 -14.50 -0.70
CA LYS A 18 -18.26 -14.63 -0.43
C LYS A 18 -18.87 -13.35 0.16
N GLY A 19 -18.10 -12.60 0.93
CA GLY A 19 -18.53 -11.34 1.53
C GLY A 19 -18.49 -10.14 0.59
N GLN A 20 -18.09 -10.33 -0.68
CA GLN A 20 -18.06 -9.26 -1.66
C GLN A 20 -19.48 -8.87 -2.11
N SER A 21 -19.72 -7.58 -2.27
CA SER A 21 -20.97 -7.07 -2.83
C SER A 21 -21.10 -7.35 -4.33
N ALA A 22 -22.31 -7.19 -4.86
CA ALA A 22 -22.57 -7.36 -6.29
C ALA A 22 -21.78 -6.41 -7.19
N VAL A 23 -21.41 -5.23 -6.67
CA VAL A 23 -20.62 -4.23 -7.41
C VAL A 23 -19.10 -4.51 -7.40
N GLY A 24 -18.64 -5.49 -6.63
CA GLY A 24 -17.23 -5.90 -6.63
C GLY A 24 -16.39 -5.25 -5.54
N SER A 25 -16.98 -4.77 -4.45
CA SER A 25 -16.26 -4.23 -3.31
C SER A 25 -16.88 -4.69 -1.98
N TRP A 26 -16.36 -4.18 -0.87
CA TRP A 26 -16.83 -4.45 0.49
C TRP A 26 -17.17 -3.15 1.20
N GLY A 27 -17.85 -3.25 2.33
CA GLY A 27 -18.11 -2.13 3.23
C GLY A 27 -17.37 -2.30 4.56
N HIS A 28 -17.94 -1.77 5.65
CA HIS A 28 -17.45 -2.04 7.00
C HIS A 28 -17.64 -3.51 7.42
N GLY A 29 -18.46 -4.23 6.73
CA GLY A 29 -18.69 -5.65 6.89
C GLY A 29 -18.89 -6.33 5.54
N PHE A 30 -19.16 -7.62 5.59
CA PHE A 30 -19.45 -8.41 4.41
C PHE A 30 -20.88 -8.15 3.92
N ALA A 31 -21.08 -8.36 2.63
CA ALA A 31 -22.40 -8.29 2.04
C ALA A 31 -23.31 -9.42 2.59
N VAL A 32 -24.59 -9.11 2.75
CA VAL A 32 -25.61 -10.11 3.03
C VAL A 32 -25.91 -10.96 1.79
N ALA A 33 -26.70 -12.01 1.94
CA ALA A 33 -26.94 -13.01 0.88
C ALA A 33 -27.42 -12.44 -0.45
N ASP A 34 -28.13 -11.31 -0.44
CA ASP A 34 -28.59 -10.60 -1.64
C ASP A 34 -27.55 -9.64 -2.24
N GLY A 35 -26.33 -9.60 -1.70
CA GLY A 35 -25.21 -8.78 -2.18
C GLY A 35 -25.22 -7.33 -1.68
N ARG A 36 -26.15 -6.95 -0.79
CA ARG A 36 -26.20 -5.61 -0.21
C ARG A 36 -25.21 -5.45 0.93
N LEU A 37 -24.68 -4.24 1.05
CA LEU A 37 -23.82 -3.81 2.14
C LEU A 37 -24.58 -2.91 3.12
N GLY A 38 -24.35 -3.09 4.40
CA GLY A 38 -24.86 -2.21 5.44
C GLY A 38 -24.03 -0.93 5.60
N GLY A 39 -24.50 -0.01 6.45
CA GLY A 39 -23.80 1.23 6.79
C GLY A 39 -23.64 2.17 5.59
N TYR A 40 -22.40 2.57 5.32
CA TYR A 40 -22.07 3.45 4.19
C TYR A 40 -22.18 2.78 2.81
N GLY A 41 -22.54 1.49 2.74
CA GLY A 41 -22.51 0.75 1.50
C GLY A 41 -21.08 0.36 1.08
N MET A 42 -20.80 0.44 -0.21
CA MET A 42 -19.51 0.12 -0.79
C MET A 42 -18.44 1.15 -0.42
N MET A 43 -17.26 0.68 -0.05
CA MET A 43 -16.11 1.51 0.28
C MET A 43 -14.84 0.99 -0.39
N ASN A 44 -14.07 1.90 -0.97
CA ASN A 44 -12.82 1.55 -1.65
C ASN A 44 -11.65 1.36 -0.67
N SER A 45 -11.72 1.94 0.54
CA SER A 45 -10.67 1.76 1.56
C SER A 45 -10.52 0.32 2.04
N PRO A 46 -11.57 -0.46 2.37
CA PRO A 46 -11.46 -1.90 2.60
C PRO A 46 -11.41 -2.70 1.29
N GLY A 47 -12.03 -2.21 0.21
CA GLY A 47 -12.10 -2.92 -1.07
C GLY A 47 -10.73 -3.17 -1.70
N LEU A 48 -9.88 -2.16 -1.71
CA LEU A 48 -8.54 -2.28 -2.27
C LEU A 48 -7.64 -3.27 -1.52
N PRO A 49 -7.43 -3.18 -0.19
CA PRO A 49 -6.58 -4.12 0.51
C PRO A 49 -7.13 -5.54 0.52
N LEU A 50 -8.46 -5.73 0.55
CA LEU A 50 -9.04 -7.07 0.40
C LEU A 50 -8.78 -7.64 -0.98
N THR A 51 -8.90 -6.85 -2.05
CA THR A 51 -8.58 -7.30 -3.40
C THR A 51 -7.08 -7.65 -3.54
N ILE A 52 -6.19 -6.81 -3.00
CA ILE A 52 -4.75 -7.11 -2.95
C ILE A 52 -4.52 -8.44 -2.22
N SER A 53 -5.18 -8.63 -1.07
CA SER A 53 -5.05 -9.85 -0.28
C SER A 53 -5.53 -11.10 -1.05
N LEU A 54 -6.62 -11.00 -1.81
CA LEU A 54 -7.10 -12.10 -2.66
C LEU A 54 -6.13 -12.41 -3.80
N VAL A 55 -5.57 -11.39 -4.46
CA VAL A 55 -4.53 -11.58 -5.48
C VAL A 55 -3.30 -12.26 -4.89
N MET A 56 -2.86 -11.84 -3.71
CA MET A 56 -1.74 -12.46 -3.01
C MET A 56 -2.05 -13.89 -2.57
N ALA A 57 -3.27 -14.18 -2.11
CA ALA A 57 -3.70 -15.52 -1.74
C ALA A 57 -3.69 -16.45 -2.95
N ARG A 58 -4.20 -16.00 -4.10
CA ARG A 58 -4.13 -16.72 -5.38
C ARG A 58 -2.68 -17.01 -5.76
N ALA A 59 -1.82 -16.04 -5.66
CA ALA A 59 -0.39 -16.18 -5.94
C ALA A 59 0.33 -17.12 -4.97
N ALA A 60 -0.14 -17.25 -3.73
CA ALA A 60 0.35 -18.20 -2.76
C ALA A 60 -0.13 -19.64 -3.02
N GLY A 61 -1.08 -19.84 -3.92
CA GLY A 61 -1.57 -21.16 -4.34
C GLY A 61 -3.03 -21.45 -3.98
N VAL A 62 -3.80 -20.48 -3.52
CA VAL A 62 -5.27 -20.63 -3.38
C VAL A 62 -5.87 -20.68 -4.77
N GLN A 63 -6.48 -21.81 -5.12
CA GLN A 63 -7.13 -22.02 -6.40
C GLN A 63 -8.63 -22.23 -6.16
N ASP A 64 -9.42 -21.21 -6.37
CA ASP A 64 -10.87 -21.27 -6.22
C ASP A 64 -11.56 -20.27 -7.14
N PRO A 65 -12.55 -20.72 -7.96
CA PRO A 65 -13.28 -19.85 -8.89
C PRO A 65 -13.95 -18.64 -8.23
N ALA A 66 -14.38 -18.77 -6.96
CA ALA A 66 -14.99 -17.65 -6.25
C ALA A 66 -13.98 -16.54 -5.95
N VAL A 67 -12.73 -16.91 -5.65
CA VAL A 67 -11.63 -15.95 -5.44
C VAL A 67 -11.30 -15.25 -6.75
N ASP A 68 -11.18 -15.97 -7.86
CA ASP A 68 -10.91 -15.40 -9.17
C ASP A 68 -12.02 -14.44 -9.60
N LEU A 69 -13.28 -14.82 -9.42
CA LEU A 69 -14.44 -13.99 -9.72
C LEU A 69 -14.46 -12.70 -8.85
N ALA A 70 -14.11 -12.81 -7.57
CA ALA A 70 -14.07 -11.66 -6.68
C ALA A 70 -12.97 -10.68 -7.10
N ILE A 71 -11.79 -11.18 -7.47
CA ILE A 71 -10.70 -10.36 -8.01
C ILE A 71 -11.15 -9.62 -9.27
N GLU A 72 -11.76 -10.35 -10.22
CA GLU A 72 -12.18 -9.74 -11.50
C GLU A 72 -13.26 -8.68 -11.32
N ARG A 73 -14.24 -8.90 -10.44
CA ARG A 73 -15.28 -7.90 -10.12
C ARG A 73 -14.67 -6.63 -9.54
N SER A 74 -13.74 -6.75 -8.59
CA SER A 74 -13.04 -5.60 -8.03
C SER A 74 -12.18 -4.88 -9.06
N ALA A 75 -11.43 -5.64 -9.85
CA ALA A 75 -10.61 -5.06 -10.91
C ALA A 75 -11.46 -4.29 -11.92
N LYS A 76 -12.61 -4.84 -12.32
CA LYS A 76 -13.58 -4.16 -13.21
C LYS A 76 -14.08 -2.85 -12.63
N LEU A 77 -14.47 -2.83 -11.34
CA LEU A 77 -14.88 -1.62 -10.64
C LEU A 77 -13.76 -0.58 -10.63
N LEU A 78 -12.56 -0.98 -10.24
CA LEU A 78 -11.44 -0.07 -10.07
C LEU A 78 -10.87 0.45 -11.41
N ARG A 79 -10.91 -0.35 -12.47
CA ARG A 79 -10.56 0.10 -13.85
C ARG A 79 -11.41 1.28 -14.31
N PHE A 80 -12.64 1.40 -13.79
CA PHE A 80 -13.50 2.54 -14.11
C PHE A 80 -12.86 3.89 -13.77
N TYR A 81 -12.06 3.95 -12.71
CA TYR A 81 -11.41 5.19 -12.28
C TYR A 81 -10.13 5.52 -13.05
N THR A 82 -9.53 4.54 -13.74
CA THR A 82 -8.27 4.72 -14.47
C THR A 82 -8.41 5.79 -15.56
N GLY A 83 -7.60 6.84 -15.47
CA GLY A 83 -7.60 7.97 -16.41
C GLY A 83 -8.71 8.99 -16.17
N LYS A 84 -9.48 8.87 -15.09
CA LYS A 84 -10.61 9.77 -14.80
C LYS A 84 -10.43 10.61 -13.52
N GLY A 85 -9.60 10.17 -12.60
CA GLY A 85 -9.34 10.87 -11.34
C GLY A 85 -8.97 9.93 -10.21
N ALA A 86 -8.86 10.45 -9.00
CA ALA A 86 -8.56 9.66 -7.82
C ALA A 86 -9.73 8.75 -7.43
N ILE A 87 -9.41 7.64 -6.78
CA ILE A 87 -10.40 6.70 -6.28
C ILE A 87 -11.11 7.31 -5.08
N PRO A 88 -12.45 7.50 -5.14
CA PRO A 88 -13.22 8.11 -4.07
C PRO A 88 -13.36 7.17 -2.87
N TYR A 89 -13.88 7.68 -1.76
CA TYR A 89 -14.11 6.90 -0.55
C TYR A 89 -15.09 5.75 -0.77
N GLY A 90 -16.22 6.03 -1.40
CA GLY A 90 -17.29 5.09 -1.65
C GLY A 90 -17.74 5.06 -3.11
N ASP A 91 -19.04 4.88 -3.31
CA ASP A 91 -19.69 4.81 -4.63
C ASP A 91 -19.94 6.24 -5.15
N HIS A 92 -18.89 6.90 -5.56
CA HIS A 92 -18.91 8.28 -6.03
C HIS A 92 -18.20 8.43 -7.37
N HIS A 93 -18.36 9.61 -7.98
CA HIS A 93 -17.57 10.00 -9.15
C HIS A 93 -16.07 10.00 -8.81
N PRO A 94 -15.20 9.77 -9.81
CA PRO A 94 -13.77 9.97 -9.63
C PRO A 94 -13.50 11.37 -9.07
N TRP A 95 -12.62 11.48 -8.10
CA TRP A 95 -12.22 12.77 -7.60
C TRP A 95 -11.24 13.43 -8.57
N ILE A 96 -11.52 14.67 -8.92
CA ILE A 96 -10.71 15.45 -9.84
C ILE A 96 -10.02 16.64 -9.14
N GLU A 97 -10.43 16.97 -7.93
CA GLU A 97 -9.88 18.04 -7.13
C GLU A 97 -8.69 17.60 -6.28
N ASN A 98 -8.63 16.32 -5.94
CA ASN A 98 -7.59 15.71 -5.12
C ASN A 98 -6.97 14.52 -5.86
N HIS A 99 -5.69 14.25 -5.58
CA HIS A 99 -4.96 13.14 -6.16
C HIS A 99 -5.00 11.88 -5.28
N GLU A 100 -5.24 12.03 -3.98
CA GLU A 100 -5.20 10.93 -3.04
C GLU A 100 -6.17 11.13 -1.87
N ASP A 101 -6.62 10.03 -1.32
CA ASP A 101 -7.36 9.98 -0.06
C ASP A 101 -7.23 8.58 0.54
N ASN A 102 -6.86 8.48 1.81
CA ASN A 102 -6.65 7.22 2.53
C ASN A 102 -5.65 6.25 1.85
N GLY A 103 -4.76 6.72 1.00
CA GLY A 103 -3.81 5.88 0.28
C GLY A 103 -4.42 5.03 -0.84
N LYS A 104 -5.65 5.33 -1.29
CA LYS A 104 -6.36 4.49 -2.27
C LYS A 104 -5.70 4.45 -3.64
N CYS A 105 -5.15 5.56 -4.11
CA CYS A 105 -4.41 5.55 -5.37
C CYS A 105 -3.10 4.77 -5.23
N GLY A 106 -2.38 4.93 -4.12
CA GLY A 106 -1.21 4.10 -3.83
C GLY A 106 -1.53 2.61 -3.80
N MET A 107 -2.61 2.21 -3.11
CA MET A 107 -3.10 0.82 -3.12
C MET A 107 -3.46 0.34 -4.52
N ALA A 108 -4.15 1.16 -5.31
CA ALA A 108 -4.54 0.80 -6.66
C ALA A 108 -3.33 0.62 -7.59
N ALA A 109 -2.31 1.45 -7.45
CA ALA A 109 -1.06 1.26 -8.19
C ALA A 109 -0.44 -0.12 -7.91
N VAL A 110 -0.38 -0.51 -6.63
CA VAL A 110 0.10 -1.83 -6.22
C VAL A 110 -0.80 -2.94 -6.78
N LEU A 111 -2.12 -2.81 -6.65
CA LEU A 111 -3.07 -3.81 -7.15
C LEU A 111 -2.93 -4.03 -8.66
N PHE A 112 -2.96 -2.96 -9.45
CA PHE A 112 -2.86 -3.07 -10.90
C PHE A 112 -1.51 -3.62 -11.37
N ASN A 113 -0.44 -3.29 -10.64
CA ASN A 113 0.85 -3.92 -10.87
C ASN A 113 0.81 -5.44 -10.61
N LEU A 114 0.20 -5.88 -9.51
CA LEU A 114 0.02 -7.30 -9.20
C LEU A 114 -0.85 -8.04 -10.23
N LEU A 115 -1.77 -7.33 -10.87
CA LEU A 115 -2.62 -7.86 -11.94
C LEU A 115 -1.95 -7.84 -13.32
N GLY A 116 -0.76 -7.25 -13.46
CA GLY A 116 -0.08 -7.08 -14.75
C GLY A 116 -0.68 -5.97 -15.63
N GLU A 117 -1.47 -5.07 -15.05
CA GLU A 117 -2.17 -4.00 -15.75
C GLU A 117 -1.39 -2.68 -15.69
N ALA A 118 -0.36 -2.56 -16.52
CA ALA A 118 0.59 -1.45 -16.52
C ALA A 118 -0.08 -0.07 -16.59
N ARG A 119 -1.13 0.11 -17.40
CA ARG A 119 -1.83 1.39 -17.52
C ARG A 119 -2.46 1.85 -16.22
N GLY A 120 -3.11 0.94 -15.49
CA GLY A 120 -3.71 1.25 -14.18
C GLY A 120 -2.63 1.54 -13.15
N ALA A 121 -1.60 0.70 -13.09
CA ALA A 121 -0.48 0.86 -12.17
C ALA A 121 0.22 2.21 -12.36
N GLU A 122 0.55 2.58 -13.59
CA GLU A 122 1.18 3.86 -13.91
C GLU A 122 0.29 5.05 -13.56
N PHE A 123 -0.99 5.01 -13.96
CA PHE A 123 -1.92 6.11 -13.68
C PHE A 123 -2.03 6.39 -12.20
N PHE A 124 -2.32 5.38 -11.40
CA PHE A 124 -2.51 5.57 -9.96
C PHE A 124 -1.21 5.83 -9.22
N SER A 125 -0.07 5.31 -9.69
CA SER A 125 1.23 5.68 -9.15
C SER A 125 1.51 7.17 -9.35
N ARG A 126 1.23 7.72 -10.52
CA ARG A 126 1.36 9.16 -10.81
C ARG A 126 0.43 10.02 -9.94
N MET A 127 -0.81 9.55 -9.72
CA MET A 127 -1.73 10.21 -8.78
C MET A 127 -1.11 10.28 -7.38
N SER A 128 -0.55 9.18 -6.89
CA SER A 128 0.12 9.15 -5.60
C SER A 128 1.39 10.01 -5.56
N VAL A 129 2.17 10.08 -6.65
CA VAL A 129 3.34 10.98 -6.75
C VAL A 129 2.91 12.46 -6.70
N ALA A 130 1.81 12.81 -7.36
CA ALA A 130 1.30 14.18 -7.42
C ALA A 130 0.71 14.68 -6.10
N SER A 131 0.33 13.76 -5.22
CA SER A 131 -0.27 14.09 -3.92
C SER A 131 0.79 14.62 -2.94
N HIS A 132 0.57 15.79 -2.40
CA HIS A 132 1.47 16.44 -1.44
C HIS A 132 0.69 17.43 -0.54
N GLY A 133 1.37 17.97 0.48
CA GLY A 133 0.77 18.93 1.40
C GLY A 133 -0.51 18.39 2.05
N PRO A 134 -1.59 19.19 2.08
CA PRO A 134 -2.84 18.82 2.76
C PRO A 134 -3.48 17.52 2.25
N GLU A 135 -3.24 17.14 0.99
CA GLU A 135 -3.76 15.88 0.46
C GLU A 135 -3.17 14.67 1.18
N ARG A 136 -1.93 14.75 1.66
CA ARG A 136 -1.29 13.69 2.44
C ARG A 136 -1.84 13.59 3.85
N ASP A 137 -2.42 14.66 4.37
CA ASP A 137 -3.05 14.69 5.69
C ASP A 137 -4.54 14.29 5.64
N CYS A 138 -5.07 14.02 4.44
CA CYS A 138 -6.47 13.61 4.27
C CYS A 138 -6.70 12.14 4.62
N GLY A 139 -7.89 11.88 5.14
CA GLY A 139 -8.39 10.53 5.36
C GLY A 139 -8.57 10.18 6.83
N HIS A 140 -8.99 8.96 7.06
CA HIS A 140 -9.09 8.42 8.40
C HIS A 140 -7.70 8.29 9.02
N THR A 141 -7.62 8.52 10.33
CA THR A 141 -6.38 8.46 11.08
C THR A 141 -5.38 9.57 10.74
N GLY A 142 -5.93 10.71 10.31
CA GLY A 142 -5.10 11.73 9.73
C GLY A 142 -4.38 11.20 8.50
N ASN A 143 -3.07 11.24 8.50
CA ASN A 143 -2.27 10.84 7.35
C ASN A 143 -1.77 9.38 7.38
N PHE A 144 -2.13 8.57 8.39
CA PHE A 144 -1.52 7.24 8.55
C PHE A 144 -1.70 6.35 7.32
N PHE A 145 -2.93 6.12 6.87
CA PHE A 145 -3.17 5.25 5.71
C PHE A 145 -2.64 5.85 4.42
N ASN A 146 -2.73 7.17 4.29
CA ASN A 146 -2.23 7.86 3.13
C ASN A 146 -0.71 7.67 3.00
N MET A 147 0.02 7.88 4.09
CA MET A 147 1.47 7.74 4.12
C MET A 147 1.93 6.27 4.05
N LEU A 148 1.16 5.35 4.65
CA LEU A 148 1.45 3.91 4.58
C LEU A 148 1.46 3.38 3.14
N TRP A 149 0.46 3.77 2.35
CA TRP A 149 0.31 3.29 0.99
C TRP A 149 0.97 4.16 -0.08
N ALA A 150 1.39 5.37 0.29
CA ALA A 150 2.08 6.27 -0.63
C ALA A 150 3.33 5.62 -1.21
N ILE A 151 4.25 5.15 -0.35
CA ILE A 151 5.55 4.69 -0.82
C ILE A 151 5.46 3.46 -1.74
N PRO A 152 4.72 2.39 -1.43
CA PRO A 152 4.59 1.27 -2.37
C PRO A 152 3.88 1.67 -3.67
N GLY A 153 2.96 2.63 -3.63
CA GLY A 153 2.32 3.18 -4.82
C GLY A 153 3.29 3.99 -5.68
N ILE A 154 4.03 4.91 -5.07
CA ILE A 154 5.03 5.77 -5.73
C ILE A 154 6.17 4.95 -6.32
N ALA A 155 6.56 3.87 -5.65
CA ALA A 155 7.61 2.97 -6.12
C ALA A 155 7.34 2.37 -7.51
N GLN A 156 6.08 2.30 -7.92
CA GLN A 156 5.72 1.86 -9.28
C GLN A 156 6.17 2.87 -10.36
N SER A 157 6.39 4.13 -10.00
CA SER A 157 6.98 5.16 -10.89
C SER A 157 8.51 5.17 -10.89
N GLY A 158 9.13 4.25 -10.18
CA GLY A 158 10.58 4.01 -10.21
C GLY A 158 11.38 4.71 -9.12
N PRO A 159 12.71 4.49 -9.12
CA PRO A 159 13.59 4.90 -8.04
C PRO A 159 13.69 6.42 -7.86
N HIS A 160 13.61 7.19 -8.94
CA HIS A 160 13.68 8.64 -8.87
C HIS A 160 12.48 9.23 -8.09
N ALA A 161 11.26 8.76 -8.39
CA ALA A 161 10.06 9.19 -7.69
C ALA A 161 10.09 8.79 -6.20
N THR A 162 10.56 7.58 -5.91
CA THR A 162 10.73 7.08 -4.54
C THR A 162 11.74 7.91 -3.77
N GLY A 163 12.88 8.23 -4.37
CA GLY A 163 13.91 9.05 -3.76
C GLY A 163 13.43 10.47 -3.45
N ALA A 164 12.77 11.11 -4.42
CA ALA A 164 12.19 12.44 -4.24
C ALA A 164 11.17 12.46 -3.10
N TRP A 165 10.29 11.46 -3.05
CA TRP A 165 9.30 11.32 -1.98
C TRP A 165 9.95 11.12 -0.60
N MET A 166 10.99 10.28 -0.51
CA MET A 166 11.73 10.07 0.74
C MET A 166 12.50 11.33 1.18
N GLN A 167 12.99 12.15 0.25
CA GLN A 167 13.59 13.44 0.58
C GLN A 167 12.56 14.39 1.20
N GLU A 168 11.34 14.41 0.68
CA GLU A 168 10.27 15.25 1.20
C GLU A 168 9.78 14.78 2.58
N PHE A 169 9.44 13.51 2.72
CA PHE A 169 8.72 13.00 3.89
C PHE A 169 9.61 12.28 4.92
N GLY A 170 10.77 11.79 4.53
CA GLY A 170 11.60 10.95 5.40
C GLY A 170 12.00 11.62 6.70
N GLY A 171 12.49 12.85 6.64
CA GLY A 171 13.06 13.53 7.81
C GLY A 171 12.01 13.98 8.83
N TRP A 172 10.88 14.49 8.38
CA TRP A 172 9.88 15.05 9.31
C TRP A 172 8.75 14.06 9.66
N TYR A 173 8.35 13.18 8.76
CA TYR A 173 7.28 12.25 9.04
C TYR A 173 7.77 10.95 9.67
N PHE A 174 8.73 10.28 9.03
CA PHE A 174 9.19 8.97 9.50
C PHE A 174 10.21 9.08 10.62
N ASP A 175 11.22 9.93 10.48
CA ASP A 175 12.29 10.02 11.47
C ASP A 175 11.81 10.58 12.81
N LEU A 176 10.86 11.55 12.80
CA LEU A 176 10.27 12.08 14.04
C LEU A 176 9.33 11.09 14.74
N ALA A 177 8.76 10.15 14.01
CA ALA A 177 7.92 9.10 14.59
C ALA A 177 8.74 8.00 15.28
N ARG A 178 10.07 8.01 15.10
CA ARG A 178 10.96 6.97 15.60
C ARG A 178 11.20 7.12 17.11
N ARG A 179 11.18 5.99 17.79
CA ARG A 179 11.47 5.88 19.22
C ARG A 179 12.90 5.41 19.46
N TRP A 180 13.38 5.55 20.71
CA TRP A 180 14.71 5.16 21.14
C TRP A 180 15.01 3.67 20.97
N ASP A 181 13.97 2.81 21.03
CA ASP A 181 14.06 1.36 20.86
C ASP A 181 14.05 0.91 19.38
N GLY A 182 13.98 1.86 18.46
CA GLY A 182 13.93 1.60 17.01
C GLY A 182 12.51 1.35 16.47
N SER A 183 11.49 1.31 17.32
CA SER A 183 10.09 1.27 16.89
C SER A 183 9.62 2.62 16.39
N PHE A 184 8.45 2.64 15.73
CA PHE A 184 7.81 3.85 15.25
C PHE A 184 6.40 3.97 15.80
N ARG A 185 6.05 5.18 16.18
CA ARG A 185 4.73 5.48 16.66
C ARG A 185 4.05 6.52 15.79
N HIS A 186 2.86 6.20 15.30
CA HIS A 186 2.06 7.18 14.60
C HIS A 186 1.68 8.34 15.53
N GLN A 187 2.01 9.56 15.14
CA GLN A 187 1.79 10.73 15.98
C GLN A 187 0.41 11.33 15.79
N GLY A 188 -0.16 11.18 14.60
CA GLY A 188 -1.39 11.86 14.22
C GLY A 188 -1.18 13.39 14.06
N PRO A 189 -2.12 14.09 13.47
CA PRO A 189 -2.12 15.55 13.49
C PRO A 189 -2.45 16.05 14.91
N PRO A 190 -1.80 17.14 15.37
CA PRO A 190 -2.01 17.68 16.73
C PRO A 190 -3.47 18.04 17.05
N GLU A 191 -4.23 18.41 16.04
CA GLU A 191 -5.63 18.84 16.17
C GLU A 191 -6.62 17.66 16.16
N ALA A 192 -6.17 16.48 15.87
CA ALA A 192 -7.02 15.28 15.85
C ALA A 192 -7.33 14.74 17.23
N GLY A 193 -7.67 15.59 18.20
CA GLY A 193 -7.79 15.32 19.62
C GLY A 193 -8.54 14.08 20.09
N ASN A 194 -9.26 13.42 19.17
CA ASN A 194 -9.92 12.12 19.35
C ASN A 194 -9.54 11.11 18.25
N ASP A 195 -8.44 11.32 17.52
CA ASP A 195 -7.97 10.32 16.56
C ASP A 195 -7.55 9.07 17.32
N SER A 196 -8.37 8.01 17.20
CA SER A 196 -8.16 6.72 17.85
C SER A 196 -6.87 6.02 17.41
N TYR A 197 -6.21 6.52 16.39
CA TYR A 197 -4.98 5.95 15.83
C TYR A 197 -3.72 6.67 16.28
N ALA A 198 -3.85 7.84 16.88
CA ALA A 198 -2.72 8.52 17.50
C ALA A 198 -2.08 7.59 18.54
N GLY A 199 -0.78 7.38 18.39
CA GLY A 199 -0.05 6.47 19.25
C GLY A 199 -0.05 5.00 18.86
N TRP A 200 -0.63 4.61 17.74
CA TRP A 200 -0.51 3.26 17.22
C TRP A 200 0.93 2.91 16.88
N ASP A 201 1.25 1.63 17.01
CA ASP A 201 2.51 1.09 16.53
C ASP A 201 2.51 1.05 15.00
N GLY A 202 3.25 1.98 14.41
CA GLY A 202 3.44 2.10 12.97
C GLY A 202 4.67 1.35 12.44
N THR A 203 5.39 0.62 13.31
CA THR A 203 6.72 0.08 13.01
C THR A 203 6.75 -0.72 11.71
N GLY A 204 5.82 -1.62 11.49
CA GLY A 204 5.78 -2.42 10.27
C GLY A 204 5.62 -1.58 9.00
N GLY A 205 4.68 -0.63 8.99
CA GLY A 205 4.44 0.25 7.86
C GLY A 205 5.59 1.23 7.61
N PHE A 206 6.13 1.81 8.66
CA PHE A 206 7.23 2.78 8.54
C PHE A 206 8.54 2.11 8.12
N LEU A 207 8.82 0.91 8.61
CA LEU A 207 9.94 0.11 8.11
C LEU A 207 9.79 -0.24 6.61
N LEU A 208 8.57 -0.42 6.13
CA LEU A 208 8.32 -0.61 4.71
C LEU A 208 8.81 0.61 3.90
N ALA A 209 8.54 1.83 4.35
CA ALA A 209 9.01 3.05 3.69
C ALA A 209 10.55 3.12 3.59
N TYR A 210 11.26 2.75 4.64
CA TYR A 210 12.74 2.69 4.59
C TYR A 210 13.27 1.55 3.73
N ALA A 211 12.51 0.48 3.61
CA ALA A 211 12.92 -0.69 2.87
C ALA A 211 12.66 -0.59 1.35
N MET A 212 11.67 0.20 0.94
CA MET A 212 11.29 0.36 -0.48
C MET A 212 12.44 0.82 -1.37
N PRO A 213 13.20 1.88 -1.03
CA PRO A 213 14.33 2.30 -1.82
C PRO A 213 15.38 1.21 -2.04
N LEU A 214 15.55 0.32 -1.07
CA LEU A 214 16.55 -0.76 -1.11
C LEU A 214 16.19 -1.89 -2.08
N SER A 215 14.94 -1.98 -2.49
CA SER A 215 14.42 -3.09 -3.28
C SER A 215 14.11 -2.75 -4.73
N GLN A 216 14.12 -1.48 -5.09
CA GLN A 216 13.68 -0.99 -6.39
C GLN A 216 14.43 -1.50 -7.62
N PRO A 217 15.73 -1.78 -7.61
CA PRO A 217 16.38 -2.37 -8.76
C PRO A 217 15.74 -3.69 -9.25
N HIS A 218 14.88 -4.28 -8.44
CA HIS A 218 14.24 -5.55 -8.70
C HIS A 218 12.76 -5.43 -9.11
N LEU A 219 12.19 -4.22 -9.11
CA LEU A 219 10.79 -3.99 -9.53
C LEU A 219 10.62 -3.86 -11.04
N ALA A 220 11.72 -3.74 -11.78
CA ALA A 220 11.71 -3.46 -13.22
C ALA A 220 11.51 -4.68 -14.13
N ASN A 221 11.30 -5.88 -13.61
CA ASN A 221 11.21 -7.10 -14.41
C ASN A 221 9.90 -7.87 -14.19
N ASP A 222 9.38 -8.35 -15.28
CA ASP A 222 8.15 -9.01 -15.70
C ASP A 222 7.46 -10.04 -14.79
N ASP A 223 7.89 -10.23 -13.55
CA ASP A 223 7.38 -11.28 -12.68
C ASP A 223 6.82 -10.67 -11.37
N LEU A 224 5.54 -10.31 -11.42
CA LEU A 224 4.88 -9.42 -10.46
C LEU A 224 4.66 -10.02 -9.06
N THR A 225 4.31 -11.27 -8.97
CA THR A 225 4.01 -11.92 -7.69
C THR A 225 5.27 -12.29 -6.92
N PRO A 226 6.30 -12.81 -7.59
CA PRO A 226 7.61 -12.95 -6.98
C PRO A 226 8.18 -11.61 -6.49
N ASN A 227 7.78 -10.47 -7.04
CA ASN A 227 8.40 -9.19 -6.73
C ASN A 227 8.03 -8.65 -5.34
N ILE A 228 6.77 -8.67 -4.90
CA ILE A 228 6.44 -8.27 -3.52
C ILE A 228 7.04 -9.26 -2.52
N MET A 229 6.95 -10.55 -2.79
CA MET A 229 7.53 -11.57 -1.91
C MET A 229 9.07 -11.63 -2.00
N ARG A 230 9.64 -11.42 -3.18
CA ARG A 230 11.08 -11.30 -3.39
C ARG A 230 11.60 -10.03 -2.74
N TRP A 231 10.84 -9.00 -2.77
CA TRP A 231 11.04 -7.70 -2.19
C TRP A 231 11.03 -7.74 -0.65
N LEU A 232 9.99 -8.31 -0.03
CA LEU A 232 9.97 -8.59 1.39
C LEU A 232 11.14 -9.50 1.81
N ARG A 233 11.50 -10.49 0.99
CA ARG A 233 12.67 -11.36 1.21
C ARG A 233 14.00 -10.65 1.02
N ALA A 234 14.11 -9.74 0.07
CA ALA A 234 15.34 -8.97 -0.17
C ALA A 234 15.61 -8.00 0.98
N ILE A 235 14.59 -7.35 1.51
CA ILE A 235 14.63 -6.55 2.73
C ILE A 235 15.18 -7.38 3.89
N TYR A 236 14.62 -8.57 4.08
CA TYR A 236 14.99 -9.46 5.19
C TYR A 236 16.41 -10.04 5.05
N ARG A 237 16.96 -10.12 3.84
CA ARG A 237 18.25 -10.76 3.55
C ARG A 237 19.44 -9.81 3.50
N ARG A 238 19.24 -8.50 3.42
CA ARG A 238 20.38 -7.58 3.35
C ARG A 238 21.14 -7.51 4.67
N PRO A 239 22.49 -7.62 4.64
CA PRO A 239 23.30 -7.60 5.86
C PRO A 239 23.10 -6.35 6.69
N ALA A 240 23.04 -5.17 6.06
CA ALA A 240 22.81 -3.89 6.73
C ALA A 240 21.48 -3.86 7.50
N THR A 241 20.40 -4.38 6.90
CA THR A 241 19.08 -4.47 7.55
C THR A 241 19.14 -5.42 8.74
N ARG A 242 19.82 -6.58 8.60
CA ARG A 242 19.98 -7.54 9.69
C ARG A 242 20.77 -6.98 10.87
N GLU A 243 21.84 -6.24 10.60
CA GLU A 243 22.65 -5.66 11.65
C GLU A 243 21.93 -4.52 12.37
N CYS A 244 21.21 -3.68 11.65
CA CYS A 244 20.37 -2.64 12.23
C CYS A 244 19.29 -3.22 13.15
N TRP A 245 18.68 -4.35 12.76
CA TRP A 245 17.70 -5.05 13.59
C TRP A 245 18.33 -5.66 14.85
N LYS A 246 19.51 -6.29 14.72
CA LYS A 246 20.26 -6.84 15.87
C LYS A 246 20.68 -5.78 16.88
N LEU A 247 20.93 -4.56 16.42
CA LEU A 247 21.41 -3.45 17.24
C LEU A 247 20.28 -2.54 17.74
N GLY A 248 19.00 -2.84 17.39
CA GLY A 248 17.87 -1.96 17.69
C GLY A 248 17.97 -0.58 17.03
N ARG A 249 18.75 -0.45 15.96
CA ARG A 249 18.94 0.78 15.20
C ARG A 249 18.17 0.71 13.90
N THR A 250 17.49 1.78 13.52
CA THR A 250 16.96 1.90 12.17
C THR A 250 18.10 2.14 11.19
N PRO A 251 18.00 1.69 9.92
CA PRO A 251 19.05 1.84 8.91
C PRO A 251 19.20 3.29 8.39
N MET A 252 19.12 4.28 9.27
CA MET A 252 19.18 5.70 8.88
C MET A 252 20.48 6.11 8.21
N ALA A 253 21.62 5.65 8.72
CA ALA A 253 22.92 6.00 8.15
C ALA A 253 23.09 5.41 6.74
N SER A 254 22.63 4.18 6.54
CA SER A 254 22.63 3.54 5.21
C SER A 254 21.61 4.15 4.25
N ARG A 255 20.55 4.80 4.75
CA ARG A 255 19.53 5.43 3.93
C ARG A 255 20.05 6.64 3.16
N VAL A 256 20.81 7.52 3.81
CA VAL A 256 21.38 8.71 3.16
C VAL A 256 22.31 8.30 2.02
N GLU A 257 23.15 7.33 2.28
CA GLU A 257 24.06 6.79 1.28
C GLU A 257 23.32 6.14 0.09
N ILE A 258 22.27 5.40 0.37
CA ILE A 258 21.45 4.78 -0.68
C ILE A 258 20.68 5.82 -1.51
N LEU A 259 20.08 6.85 -0.88
CA LEU A 259 19.38 7.90 -1.61
C LEU A 259 20.31 8.68 -2.53
N GLU A 260 21.53 8.96 -2.10
CA GLU A 260 22.51 9.67 -2.94
C GLU A 260 23.00 8.82 -4.11
N GLN A 261 23.27 7.55 -3.88
CA GLN A 261 23.82 6.65 -4.90
C GLN A 261 22.77 6.13 -5.89
N ASP A 262 21.57 5.81 -5.39
CA ASP A 262 20.57 5.08 -6.17
C ASP A 262 19.51 5.98 -6.79
N TYR A 263 19.26 7.17 -6.21
CA TYR A 263 18.10 8.01 -6.56
C TYR A 263 18.42 9.45 -6.95
N ILE A 264 19.57 9.93 -6.63
CA ILE A 264 20.05 11.25 -7.09
C ILE A 264 20.97 10.99 -8.28
N PRO A 265 20.58 11.39 -9.51
CA PRO A 265 21.48 11.28 -10.63
C PRO A 265 22.77 12.03 -10.31
N PRO A 266 23.95 11.52 -10.69
CA PRO A 266 25.19 12.24 -10.53
C PRO A 266 25.01 13.64 -11.12
N ARG A 267 25.31 14.65 -10.33
CA ARG A 267 25.28 16.03 -10.82
C ARG A 267 26.21 16.11 -12.02
N ALA A 268 25.65 16.46 -13.17
CA ALA A 268 26.40 16.68 -14.39
C ALA A 268 27.39 17.83 -14.21
#